data_089d143cc3a4ea675871a850f9ba1e55
#
_entry.id   089d143cc3a4ea675871a850f9ba1e55
#
_cell.length_a   1.000
_cell.length_b   1.000
_cell.length_c   1.000
_cell.angle_alpha   90.00
_cell.angle_beta   90.00
_cell.angle_gamma   90.00
#
_symmetry.space_group_name_H-M   'P 1'
#
loop_
_entity.id
_entity.type
_entity.pdbx_description
1 polymer ?
#
loop_
_entity_poly.entity_id
_entity_poly.type
_entity_poly.pdbx_seq_one_letter_code
_entity_poly.pdbx_strand_id
1 'polypeptide(L)'
;MAQHFFAATGVPKSDLILVCGLTGFLLLLCLTMTWVIYLVGVCLSYGGFQARRRGGRIEVERGLVTHVFNGVDVDRIQSVHIHQTFFQRLMRCCSVSYGRVGVATGEESSGSSSQLETDRLVVHPFLPIAEAWGVVQGLTPEYAHAPVASTPLPKVALRRAITRRAVLRGVGFWLAVALLLLCAAAFAADATAAQGHAQLGDFAAATLIPGLLLCVAIAAIEVVGAFLWHRRSAFGFDNSGTIVVNGGYSTDTVIVPRRKMQYACLRANPLQRHAGVATVLVRTAAGVRGCDERLIDVPIAEASAWLDWAQPEGSPQYNRNIKHMNMFRFWVAVNIAPRIGQLKG
;
A
#
# COMPACT_ATOMS: atom_id res chain seq x y z
N MET A 1 25.80 -35.31 -8.62
CA MET A 1 24.44 -35.54 -8.09
C MET A 1 23.44 -35.96 -9.19
N ALA A 2 23.26 -35.20 -10.25
CA ALA A 2 22.33 -35.59 -11.32
C ALA A 2 22.60 -36.98 -11.93
N GLN A 3 23.88 -37.35 -12.18
CA GLN A 3 24.24 -38.67 -12.74
C GLN A 3 23.91 -39.84 -11.81
N HIS A 4 23.99 -39.69 -10.48
CA HIS A 4 23.64 -40.74 -9.51
C HIS A 4 22.11 -40.91 -9.38
N PHE A 5 21.36 -39.82 -9.52
CA PHE A 5 19.88 -39.88 -9.54
C PHE A 5 19.38 -40.65 -10.77
N PHE A 6 20.00 -40.42 -11.92
CA PHE A 6 19.67 -41.10 -13.18
C PHE A 6 20.01 -42.61 -13.17
N ALA A 7 21.08 -42.99 -12.45
CA ALA A 7 21.45 -44.41 -12.31
C ALA A 7 20.49 -45.20 -11.37
N ALA A 8 19.85 -44.51 -10.41
CA ALA A 8 18.94 -45.12 -9.46
C ALA A 8 17.50 -45.31 -9.99
N THR A 9 17.06 -44.50 -10.96
CA THR A 9 15.68 -44.55 -11.48
C THR A 9 15.51 -45.42 -12.71
N GLY A 10 16.59 -45.83 -13.39
CA GLY A 10 16.52 -46.71 -14.58
C GLY A 10 15.78 -46.13 -15.79
N VAL A 11 15.34 -44.86 -15.71
CA VAL A 11 14.57 -44.17 -16.75
C VAL A 11 15.52 -43.58 -17.78
N PRO A 12 15.34 -43.82 -19.06
CA PRO A 12 16.17 -43.24 -20.11
C PRO A 12 16.03 -41.68 -20.10
N LYS A 13 17.12 -40.98 -20.34
CA LYS A 13 17.16 -39.50 -20.30
C LYS A 13 16.17 -38.85 -21.28
N SER A 14 15.88 -39.52 -22.40
CA SER A 14 14.87 -39.09 -23.38
C SER A 14 13.48 -38.99 -22.80
N ASP A 15 13.10 -40.01 -22.01
CA ASP A 15 11.76 -40.11 -21.45
C ASP A 15 11.56 -39.08 -20.31
N LEU A 16 12.60 -38.83 -19.53
CA LEU A 16 12.57 -37.78 -18.51
C LEU A 16 12.43 -36.38 -19.11
N ILE A 17 13.19 -36.08 -20.19
CA ILE A 17 13.07 -34.80 -20.89
C ILE A 17 11.66 -34.65 -21.48
N LEU A 18 11.12 -35.71 -22.04
CA LEU A 18 9.76 -35.72 -22.60
C LEU A 18 8.70 -35.51 -21.52
N VAL A 19 8.80 -36.19 -20.37
CA VAL A 19 7.89 -36.02 -19.22
C VAL A 19 8.01 -34.62 -18.63
N CYS A 20 9.22 -34.12 -18.41
CA CYS A 20 9.42 -32.74 -17.93
C CYS A 20 8.91 -31.69 -18.91
N GLY A 21 9.10 -31.92 -20.21
CA GLY A 21 8.58 -31.05 -21.27
C GLY A 21 7.05 -31.05 -21.31
N LEU A 22 6.44 -32.23 -21.23
CA LEU A 22 4.97 -32.38 -21.22
C LEU A 22 4.34 -31.76 -19.97
N THR A 23 4.92 -32.03 -18.79
CA THR A 23 4.45 -31.41 -17.54
C THR A 23 4.62 -29.90 -17.55
N GLY A 24 5.75 -29.38 -18.03
CA GLY A 24 5.96 -27.95 -18.20
C GLY A 24 4.95 -27.31 -19.16
N PHE A 25 4.66 -27.98 -20.28
CA PHE A 25 3.64 -27.53 -21.24
C PHE A 25 2.24 -27.53 -20.64
N LEU A 26 1.85 -28.58 -19.92
CA LEU A 26 0.55 -28.66 -19.24
C LEU A 26 0.41 -27.58 -18.17
N LEU A 27 1.45 -27.35 -17.38
CA LEU A 27 1.45 -26.27 -16.38
C LEU A 27 1.29 -24.89 -17.03
N LEU A 28 1.99 -24.64 -18.13
CA LEU A 28 1.86 -23.41 -18.90
C LEU A 28 0.45 -23.25 -19.45
N LEU A 29 -0.13 -24.32 -20.00
CA LEU A 29 -1.51 -24.34 -20.51
C LEU A 29 -2.53 -24.06 -19.39
N CYS A 30 -2.40 -24.69 -18.24
CA CYS A 30 -3.25 -24.44 -17.08
C CYS A 30 -3.12 -22.99 -16.60
N LEU A 31 -1.92 -22.46 -16.53
CA LEU A 31 -1.67 -21.09 -16.13
C LEU A 31 -2.31 -20.09 -17.11
N THR A 32 -2.14 -20.31 -18.41
CA THR A 32 -2.75 -19.43 -19.45
C THR A 32 -4.26 -19.51 -19.43
N MET A 33 -4.85 -20.72 -19.28
CA MET A 33 -6.31 -20.88 -19.18
C MET A 33 -6.87 -20.20 -17.92
N THR A 34 -6.22 -20.37 -16.78
CA THR A 34 -6.62 -19.68 -15.53
C THR A 34 -6.58 -18.17 -15.72
N TRP A 35 -5.54 -17.66 -16.39
CA TRP A 35 -5.39 -16.24 -16.64
C TRP A 35 -6.48 -15.70 -17.57
N VAL A 36 -6.81 -16.43 -18.65
CA VAL A 36 -7.90 -16.09 -19.57
C VAL A 36 -9.26 -16.08 -18.86
N ILE A 37 -9.56 -17.10 -18.05
CA ILE A 37 -10.80 -17.17 -17.27
C ILE A 37 -10.89 -15.98 -16.30
N TYR A 38 -9.79 -15.65 -15.62
CA TYR A 38 -9.72 -14.49 -14.74
C TYR A 38 -9.99 -13.18 -15.52
N LEU A 39 -9.37 -13.02 -16.67
CA LEU A 39 -9.51 -11.81 -17.50
C LEU A 39 -10.94 -11.65 -18.02
N VAL A 40 -11.56 -12.75 -18.48
CA VAL A 40 -12.96 -12.77 -18.88
C VAL A 40 -13.87 -12.42 -17.69
N GLY A 41 -13.63 -12.98 -16.51
CA GLY A 41 -14.37 -12.67 -15.29
C GLY A 41 -14.29 -11.18 -14.92
N VAL A 42 -13.10 -10.57 -15.02
CA VAL A 42 -12.89 -9.14 -14.81
C VAL A 42 -13.65 -8.32 -15.85
N CYS A 43 -13.58 -8.66 -17.15
CA CYS A 43 -14.31 -7.98 -18.20
C CYS A 43 -15.84 -8.04 -17.99
N LEU A 44 -16.36 -9.19 -17.57
CA LEU A 44 -17.79 -9.35 -17.28
C LEU A 44 -18.23 -8.55 -16.05
N SER A 45 -17.38 -8.48 -15.02
CA SER A 45 -17.68 -7.76 -13.77
C SER A 45 -17.61 -6.24 -13.90
N TYR A 46 -16.71 -5.73 -14.74
CA TYR A 46 -16.51 -4.29 -14.94
C TYR A 46 -17.06 -3.78 -16.29
N GLY A 47 -17.60 -4.65 -17.12
CA GLY A 47 -18.22 -4.22 -18.38
C GLY A 47 -19.48 -3.37 -18.15
N GLY A 48 -19.75 -2.44 -19.05
CA GLY A 48 -20.90 -1.53 -18.95
C GLY A 48 -20.80 -0.52 -17.79
N PHE A 49 -19.60 -0.26 -17.28
CA PHE A 49 -19.38 0.62 -16.15
C PHE A 49 -19.85 2.06 -16.43
N GLN A 50 -20.75 2.58 -15.60
CA GLN A 50 -21.26 3.95 -15.68
C GLN A 50 -21.33 4.55 -14.27
N ALA A 51 -20.78 5.76 -14.13
CA ALA A 51 -20.92 6.57 -12.93
C ALA A 51 -21.70 7.85 -13.29
N ARG A 52 -22.75 8.12 -12.56
CA ARG A 52 -23.62 9.30 -12.79
C ARG A 52 -23.93 10.00 -11.48
N ARG A 53 -24.03 11.33 -11.54
CA ARG A 53 -24.54 12.12 -10.43
C ARG A 53 -26.01 12.46 -10.68
N ARG A 54 -26.88 12.13 -9.71
CA ARG A 54 -28.27 12.55 -9.66
C ARG A 54 -28.53 13.35 -8.39
N GLY A 55 -28.63 14.68 -8.56
CA GLY A 55 -28.77 15.57 -7.41
C GLY A 55 -27.62 15.47 -6.42
N GLY A 56 -27.89 15.10 -5.17
CA GLY A 56 -26.91 14.91 -4.11
C GLY A 56 -26.36 13.48 -3.99
N ARG A 57 -26.61 12.59 -4.97
CA ARG A 57 -26.23 11.18 -4.92
C ARG A 57 -25.37 10.79 -6.12
N ILE A 58 -24.34 10.00 -5.88
CA ILE A 58 -23.53 9.37 -6.92
C ILE A 58 -24.00 7.93 -7.07
N GLU A 59 -24.36 7.56 -8.28
CA GLU A 59 -24.81 6.23 -8.67
C GLU A 59 -23.77 5.61 -9.59
N VAL A 60 -23.35 4.41 -9.25
CA VAL A 60 -22.39 3.61 -10.03
C VAL A 60 -23.06 2.31 -10.42
N GLU A 61 -23.14 2.07 -11.70
CA GLU A 61 -23.66 0.84 -12.31
C GLU A 61 -22.51 0.10 -12.98
N ARG A 62 -22.40 -1.21 -12.72
CA ARG A 62 -21.36 -2.07 -13.30
C ARG A 62 -21.86 -3.49 -13.52
N GLY A 63 -21.24 -4.17 -14.50
CA GLY A 63 -21.47 -5.57 -14.82
C GLY A 63 -22.26 -5.78 -16.09
N LEU A 64 -21.83 -6.72 -16.94
CA LEU A 64 -22.53 -7.08 -18.18
C LEU A 64 -23.60 -8.15 -17.96
N VAL A 65 -23.34 -9.08 -17.05
CA VAL A 65 -24.24 -10.21 -16.76
C VAL A 65 -25.02 -9.95 -15.48
N THR A 66 -24.32 -9.57 -14.42
CA THR A 66 -24.95 -9.21 -13.14
C THR A 66 -24.81 -7.73 -12.93
N HIS A 67 -25.89 -6.99 -13.07
CA HIS A 67 -25.90 -5.55 -12.84
C HIS A 67 -25.83 -5.25 -11.35
N VAL A 68 -24.71 -4.67 -10.92
CA VAL A 68 -24.53 -4.18 -9.56
C VAL A 68 -24.72 -2.69 -9.54
N PHE A 69 -25.71 -2.24 -8.78
CA PHE A 69 -26.04 -0.84 -8.62
C PHE A 69 -25.62 -0.36 -7.22
N ASN A 70 -24.70 0.57 -7.15
CA ASN A 70 -24.22 1.17 -5.90
C ASN A 70 -24.47 2.67 -5.92
N GLY A 71 -25.15 3.18 -4.89
CA GLY A 71 -25.40 4.62 -4.73
C GLY A 71 -24.87 5.13 -3.40
N VAL A 72 -24.24 6.30 -3.41
CA VAL A 72 -23.75 6.98 -2.21
C VAL A 72 -24.10 8.44 -2.25
N ASP A 73 -24.65 8.97 -1.14
CA ASP A 73 -24.89 10.39 -0.98
C ASP A 73 -23.56 11.13 -0.87
N VAL A 74 -23.43 12.28 -1.53
CA VAL A 74 -22.17 13.07 -1.55
C VAL A 74 -21.74 13.46 -0.14
N ASP A 75 -22.69 13.69 0.77
CA ASP A 75 -22.40 14.02 2.16
C ASP A 75 -21.75 12.86 2.94
N ARG A 76 -21.96 11.63 2.51
CA ARG A 76 -21.33 10.44 3.11
C ARG A 76 -19.92 10.17 2.59
N ILE A 77 -19.48 10.89 1.56
CA ILE A 77 -18.11 10.80 1.06
C ILE A 77 -17.17 11.48 2.05
N GLN A 78 -16.12 10.78 2.45
CA GLN A 78 -15.14 11.22 3.43
C GLN A 78 -13.79 11.57 2.80
N SER A 79 -13.43 10.90 1.71
CA SER A 79 -12.14 11.06 1.05
C SER A 79 -12.24 10.66 -0.42
N VAL A 80 -11.35 11.23 -1.23
CA VAL A 80 -11.14 10.85 -2.62
C VAL A 80 -9.82 10.11 -2.72
N HIS A 81 -9.82 8.95 -3.34
CA HIS A 81 -8.65 8.11 -3.55
C HIS A 81 -8.37 7.95 -5.03
N ILE A 82 -7.17 8.31 -5.46
CA ILE A 82 -6.66 8.03 -6.80
C ILE A 82 -5.53 7.04 -6.65
N HIS A 83 -5.77 5.80 -7.06
CA HIS A 83 -4.82 4.71 -6.95
C HIS A 83 -4.23 4.34 -8.31
N GLN A 84 -2.92 4.11 -8.35
CA GLN A 84 -2.20 3.63 -9.51
C GLN A 84 -1.35 2.42 -9.13
N THR A 85 -1.64 1.26 -9.70
CA THR A 85 -0.74 0.11 -9.64
C THR A 85 0.46 0.33 -10.56
N PHE A 86 1.47 -0.52 -10.43
CA PHE A 86 2.65 -0.49 -11.31
C PHE A 86 2.27 -0.56 -12.80
N PHE A 87 1.39 -1.48 -13.18
CA PHE A 87 0.94 -1.65 -14.57
C PHE A 87 0.05 -0.49 -15.04
N GLN A 88 -0.89 -0.01 -14.22
CA GLN A 88 -1.69 1.17 -14.55
C GLN A 88 -0.81 2.39 -14.80
N ARG A 89 0.27 2.55 -14.05
CA ARG A 89 1.22 3.63 -14.24
C ARG A 89 1.96 3.51 -15.57
N LEU A 90 2.38 2.31 -15.98
CA LEU A 90 3.01 2.08 -17.28
C LEU A 90 2.08 2.47 -18.41
N MET A 91 0.77 2.22 -18.25
CA MET A 91 -0.29 2.61 -19.19
C MET A 91 -0.79 4.05 -18.99
N ARG A 92 -0.22 4.82 -18.03
CA ARG A 92 -0.67 6.17 -17.64
C ARG A 92 -2.14 6.23 -17.21
N CYS A 93 -2.63 5.15 -16.61
CA CYS A 93 -3.98 5.02 -16.09
C CYS A 93 -4.00 5.03 -14.56
N CYS A 94 -5.17 5.24 -14.00
CA CYS A 94 -5.45 5.19 -12.57
C CYS A 94 -6.85 4.66 -12.29
N SER A 95 -7.13 4.30 -11.06
CA SER A 95 -8.47 4.05 -10.56
C SER A 95 -8.89 5.18 -9.61
N VAL A 96 -10.14 5.62 -9.71
CA VAL A 96 -10.73 6.64 -8.85
C VAL A 96 -11.78 5.99 -7.97
N SER A 97 -11.68 6.22 -6.66
CA SER A 97 -12.64 5.70 -5.69
C SER A 97 -12.91 6.73 -4.59
N TYR A 98 -14.08 6.63 -3.97
CA TYR A 98 -14.48 7.45 -2.84
C TYR A 98 -14.50 6.61 -1.56
N GLY A 99 -13.88 7.11 -0.50
CA GLY A 99 -14.05 6.58 0.85
C GLY A 99 -15.41 7.02 1.38
N ARG A 100 -16.28 6.06 1.69
CA ARG A 100 -17.62 6.32 2.24
C ARG A 100 -17.70 5.90 3.70
N VAL A 101 -18.62 6.49 4.44
CA VAL A 101 -18.97 5.98 5.78
C VAL A 101 -19.49 4.55 5.62
N GLY A 102 -18.89 3.60 6.34
CA GLY A 102 -19.24 2.19 6.21
C GLY A 102 -20.68 1.92 6.62
N VAL A 103 -21.39 1.18 5.79
CA VAL A 103 -22.66 0.55 6.17
C VAL A 103 -22.28 -0.86 6.61
N ALA A 104 -22.55 -1.21 7.86
CA ALA A 104 -22.48 -2.58 8.33
C ALA A 104 -23.60 -3.38 7.63
N THR A 105 -23.36 -3.80 6.38
CA THR A 105 -24.18 -4.82 5.73
C THR A 105 -23.74 -6.15 6.32
N GLY A 106 -24.65 -6.87 6.94
CA GLY A 106 -24.43 -8.11 7.68
C GLY A 106 -23.99 -9.32 6.84
N GLU A 107 -23.36 -9.13 5.71
CA GLU A 107 -22.70 -10.19 4.93
C GLU A 107 -21.22 -10.16 5.26
N GLU A 108 -20.82 -11.04 6.15
CA GLU A 108 -19.44 -11.44 6.39
C GLU A 108 -18.87 -12.11 5.14
N SER A 109 -18.42 -11.31 4.17
CA SER A 109 -17.60 -11.83 3.09
C SER A 109 -16.17 -12.02 3.62
N SER A 110 -15.83 -13.27 3.87
CA SER A 110 -14.54 -13.76 4.32
C SER A 110 -13.46 -13.57 3.25
N GLY A 111 -12.83 -12.39 3.23
CA GLY A 111 -11.67 -12.11 2.40
C GLY A 111 -11.18 -10.69 2.60
N SER A 112 -9.90 -10.49 2.92
CA SER A 112 -9.32 -9.17 3.18
C SER A 112 -9.35 -8.21 1.97
N SER A 113 -9.52 -8.71 0.75
CA SER A 113 -9.71 -7.90 -0.47
C SER A 113 -11.14 -7.37 -0.61
N SER A 114 -12.15 -8.11 -0.14
CA SER A 114 -13.56 -7.72 -0.22
C SER A 114 -13.95 -6.64 0.79
N GLN A 115 -13.26 -6.55 1.95
CA GLN A 115 -13.52 -5.47 2.93
C GLN A 115 -13.11 -4.10 2.40
N LEU A 116 -12.00 -4.01 1.65
CA LEU A 116 -11.56 -2.76 1.03
C LEU A 116 -12.53 -2.29 -0.07
N GLU A 117 -13.14 -3.20 -0.80
CA GLU A 117 -14.18 -2.86 -1.80
C GLU A 117 -15.50 -2.44 -1.15
N THR A 118 -15.84 -2.97 0.02
CA THR A 118 -17.05 -2.58 0.76
C THR A 118 -16.93 -1.17 1.33
N ASP A 119 -15.73 -0.77 1.75
CA ASP A 119 -15.46 0.54 2.36
C ASP A 119 -15.23 1.65 1.33
N ARG A 120 -14.90 1.31 0.08
CA ARG A 120 -14.62 2.26 -1.00
C ARG A 120 -15.60 2.08 -2.15
N LEU A 121 -16.19 3.18 -2.60
CA LEU A 121 -16.97 3.20 -3.85
C LEU A 121 -16.01 3.43 -5.02
N VAL A 122 -15.75 2.41 -5.82
CA VAL A 122 -14.99 2.56 -7.06
C VAL A 122 -15.87 3.30 -8.06
N VAL A 123 -15.42 4.48 -8.49
CA VAL A 123 -16.15 5.35 -9.45
C VAL A 123 -15.66 5.13 -10.87
N HIS A 124 -14.38 4.85 -11.04
CA HIS A 124 -13.81 4.45 -12.32
C HIS A 124 -12.60 3.55 -12.09
N PRO A 125 -12.64 2.29 -12.56
CA PRO A 125 -11.59 1.31 -12.28
C PRO A 125 -10.33 1.52 -13.12
N PHE A 126 -10.46 2.09 -14.32
CA PHE A 126 -9.36 2.25 -15.27
C PHE A 126 -9.57 3.49 -16.15
N LEU A 127 -8.93 4.60 -15.77
CA LEU A 127 -9.08 5.92 -16.38
C LEU A 127 -7.69 6.49 -16.70
N PRO A 128 -7.50 7.20 -17.83
CA PRO A 128 -6.29 7.99 -18.06
C PRO A 128 -6.07 8.99 -16.92
N ILE A 129 -4.83 9.09 -16.40
CA ILE A 129 -4.57 9.96 -15.24
C ILE A 129 -4.88 11.42 -15.53
N ALA A 130 -4.75 11.86 -16.79
CA ALA A 130 -5.08 13.23 -17.21
C ALA A 130 -6.56 13.57 -17.00
N GLU A 131 -7.43 12.57 -17.09
CA GLU A 131 -8.89 12.73 -16.97
C GLU A 131 -9.40 12.52 -15.54
N ALA A 132 -8.55 11.94 -14.66
CA ALA A 132 -8.95 11.59 -13.29
C ALA A 132 -9.53 12.79 -12.55
N TRP A 133 -8.90 13.94 -12.69
CA TRP A 133 -9.34 15.16 -12.04
C TRP A 133 -10.65 15.70 -12.62
N GLY A 134 -10.83 15.61 -13.94
CA GLY A 134 -12.07 15.98 -14.60
C GLY A 134 -13.28 15.15 -14.14
N VAL A 135 -13.07 13.84 -13.93
CA VAL A 135 -14.10 12.95 -13.36
C VAL A 135 -14.45 13.34 -11.92
N VAL A 136 -13.45 13.63 -11.09
CA VAL A 136 -13.69 14.08 -9.71
C VAL A 136 -14.45 15.41 -9.72
N GLN A 137 -14.06 16.37 -10.56
CA GLN A 137 -14.75 17.66 -10.67
C GLN A 137 -16.19 17.53 -11.19
N GLY A 138 -16.42 16.65 -12.16
CA GLY A 138 -17.74 16.41 -12.73
C GLY A 138 -18.71 15.74 -11.76
N LEU A 139 -18.23 14.78 -10.98
CA LEU A 139 -19.07 14.04 -10.04
C LEU A 139 -19.19 14.71 -8.67
N THR A 140 -18.10 15.33 -8.20
CA THR A 140 -18.01 15.96 -6.89
C THR A 140 -17.36 17.34 -6.97
N PRO A 141 -18.03 18.36 -7.50
CA PRO A 141 -17.49 19.72 -7.58
C PRO A 141 -17.12 20.28 -6.20
N GLU A 142 -17.68 19.74 -5.13
CA GLU A 142 -17.35 20.07 -3.74
C GLU A 142 -15.89 19.70 -3.38
N TYR A 143 -15.28 18.78 -4.12
CA TYR A 143 -13.90 18.34 -4.00
C TYR A 143 -13.00 18.89 -5.12
N ALA A 144 -13.52 19.79 -5.96
CA ALA A 144 -12.78 20.36 -7.10
C ALA A 144 -11.55 21.19 -6.67
N HIS A 145 -11.56 21.73 -5.47
CA HIS A 145 -10.45 22.50 -4.92
C HIS A 145 -9.60 21.60 -4.00
N ALA A 146 -8.83 20.71 -4.61
CA ALA A 146 -7.91 19.89 -3.83
C ALA A 146 -6.61 20.64 -3.57
N PRO A 147 -6.04 20.48 -2.38
CA PRO A 147 -4.72 20.99 -2.09
C PRO A 147 -3.68 20.40 -3.03
N VAL A 148 -2.67 21.19 -3.36
CA VAL A 148 -1.54 20.71 -4.15
C VAL A 148 -0.54 20.03 -3.23
N ALA A 149 -0.06 18.85 -3.59
CA ALA A 149 1.00 18.15 -2.87
C ALA A 149 2.36 18.86 -3.16
N SER A 150 2.60 19.94 -2.45
CA SER A 150 3.75 20.83 -2.70
C SER A 150 5.02 20.46 -1.93
N THR A 151 4.89 19.74 -0.82
CA THR A 151 6.02 19.40 0.06
C THR A 151 6.55 18.02 -0.25
N PRO A 152 7.72 17.90 -0.93
CA PRO A 152 8.38 16.61 -1.13
C PRO A 152 9.04 16.14 0.17
N LEU A 153 9.27 14.84 0.28
CA LEU A 153 9.95 14.26 1.43
C LEU A 153 11.45 14.65 1.45
N PRO A 154 12.03 14.92 2.62
CA PRO A 154 13.44 15.30 2.75
C PRO A 154 14.36 14.12 2.44
N LYS A 155 15.63 14.40 2.05
CA LYS A 155 16.63 13.34 1.76
C LYS A 155 16.86 12.39 2.93
N VAL A 156 16.68 12.85 4.16
CA VAL A 156 16.76 12.01 5.37
C VAL A 156 15.69 10.89 5.35
N ALA A 157 14.50 11.19 4.82
CA ALA A 157 13.42 10.19 4.67
C ALA A 157 13.84 9.04 3.75
N LEU A 158 14.64 9.30 2.70
CA LEU A 158 15.15 8.24 1.81
C LEU A 158 16.05 7.27 2.56
N ARG A 159 17.07 7.78 3.29
CA ARG A 159 17.99 6.92 4.07
C ARG A 159 17.22 6.07 5.07
N ARG A 160 16.26 6.67 5.76
CA ARG A 160 15.40 5.97 6.72
C ARG A 160 14.48 4.94 6.05
N ALA A 161 13.96 5.25 4.86
CA ALA A 161 13.14 4.31 4.09
C ALA A 161 13.95 3.09 3.64
N ILE A 162 15.18 3.29 3.17
CA ILE A 162 16.10 2.20 2.80
C ILE A 162 16.39 1.33 4.03
N THR A 163 16.84 1.93 5.15
CA THR A 163 17.13 1.16 6.38
C THR A 163 15.91 0.38 6.86
N ARG A 164 14.72 1.00 6.84
CA ARG A 164 13.49 0.36 7.28
C ARG A 164 13.05 -0.79 6.36
N ARG A 165 13.14 -0.60 5.03
CA ARG A 165 12.66 -1.59 4.06
C ARG A 165 13.69 -2.67 3.77
N ALA A 166 14.95 -2.30 3.55
CA ALA A 166 15.99 -3.25 3.16
C ALA A 166 16.66 -3.97 4.34
N VAL A 167 16.73 -3.33 5.54
CA VAL A 167 17.42 -3.94 6.70
C VAL A 167 16.41 -4.43 7.74
N LEU A 168 15.57 -3.53 8.30
CA LEU A 168 14.71 -3.90 9.43
C LEU A 168 13.56 -4.83 9.05
N ARG A 169 12.97 -4.65 7.87
CA ARG A 169 11.84 -5.43 7.35
C ARG A 169 12.18 -6.17 6.06
N GLY A 170 13.40 -6.01 5.56
CA GLY A 170 13.85 -6.55 4.30
C GLY A 170 13.92 -8.07 4.32
N VAL A 171 13.14 -8.71 3.46
CA VAL A 171 13.16 -10.17 3.31
C VAL A 171 14.52 -10.61 2.79
N GLY A 172 15.09 -9.88 1.82
CA GLY A 172 16.41 -10.21 1.25
C GLY A 172 17.53 -10.21 2.28
N PHE A 173 17.57 -9.24 3.19
CA PHE A 173 18.57 -9.18 4.25
C PHE A 173 18.45 -10.35 5.23
N TRP A 174 17.25 -10.63 5.73
CA TRP A 174 17.05 -11.70 6.72
C TRP A 174 17.21 -13.10 6.10
N LEU A 175 16.86 -13.28 4.84
CA LEU A 175 17.16 -14.52 4.10
C LEU A 175 18.66 -14.72 3.92
N ALA A 176 19.42 -13.66 3.63
CA ALA A 176 20.87 -13.74 3.54
C ALA A 176 21.50 -14.12 4.89
N VAL A 177 21.05 -13.52 5.99
CA VAL A 177 21.48 -13.87 7.34
C VAL A 177 21.16 -15.34 7.65
N ALA A 178 19.94 -15.79 7.37
CA ALA A 178 19.52 -17.18 7.60
C ALA A 178 20.35 -18.15 6.75
N LEU A 179 20.59 -17.85 5.47
CA LEU A 179 21.42 -18.66 4.59
C LEU A 179 22.85 -18.78 5.10
N LEU A 180 23.47 -17.67 5.51
CA LEU A 180 24.82 -17.67 6.06
C LEU A 180 24.93 -18.51 7.35
N LEU A 181 23.93 -18.39 8.24
CA LEU A 181 23.89 -19.20 9.46
C LEU A 181 23.72 -20.68 9.17
N LEU A 182 22.86 -21.05 8.21
CA LEU A 182 22.67 -22.44 7.80
C LEU A 182 23.93 -23.02 7.17
N CYS A 183 24.61 -22.28 6.29
CA CYS A 183 25.87 -22.71 5.69
C CYS A 183 26.97 -22.85 6.76
N ALA A 184 27.07 -21.91 7.69
CA ALA A 184 28.01 -21.99 8.79
C ALA A 184 27.76 -23.22 9.70
N ALA A 185 26.49 -23.52 9.99
CA ALA A 185 26.13 -24.70 10.76
C ALA A 185 26.44 -25.99 9.98
N ALA A 186 26.23 -26.05 8.67
CA ALA A 186 26.59 -27.19 7.84
C ALA A 186 28.10 -27.45 7.82
N PHE A 187 28.90 -26.39 7.64
CA PHE A 187 30.37 -26.50 7.73
C PHE A 187 30.86 -26.91 9.11
N ALA A 188 30.25 -26.40 10.19
CA ALA A 188 30.57 -26.78 11.54
C ALA A 188 30.23 -28.27 11.84
N ALA A 189 29.08 -28.73 11.31
CA ALA A 189 28.66 -30.12 11.43
C ALA A 189 29.62 -31.06 10.70
N ASP A 190 30.07 -30.74 9.49
CA ASP A 190 31.08 -31.52 8.76
C ASP A 190 32.44 -31.52 9.45
N ALA A 191 32.86 -30.41 10.06
CA ALA A 191 34.09 -30.31 10.81
C ALA A 191 34.10 -31.14 12.10
N THR A 192 32.95 -31.42 12.70
CA THR A 192 32.81 -32.20 13.94
C THR A 192 32.48 -33.67 13.67
N ALA A 193 32.02 -34.01 12.49
CA ALA A 193 31.68 -35.39 12.12
C ALA A 193 32.95 -36.18 11.81
N ALA A 194 33.25 -37.15 12.64
CA ALA A 194 34.50 -37.97 12.56
C ALA A 194 34.61 -38.84 11.28
N GLN A 195 33.56 -39.10 10.54
CA GLN A 195 33.57 -39.76 9.22
C GLN A 195 32.16 -39.66 8.55
N GLY A 196 32.06 -39.07 7.37
CA GLY A 196 30.99 -39.39 6.43
C GLY A 196 29.95 -38.33 6.11
N HIS A 197 30.04 -37.10 6.63
CA HIS A 197 29.03 -36.06 6.33
C HIS A 197 29.58 -34.88 5.49
N ALA A 198 30.69 -35.06 4.77
CA ALA A 198 31.25 -34.07 3.83
C ALA A 198 30.23 -33.59 2.76
N GLN A 199 29.08 -34.30 2.60
CA GLN A 199 28.03 -33.93 1.68
C GLN A 199 27.25 -32.68 2.07
N LEU A 200 27.14 -32.35 3.36
CA LEU A 200 26.42 -31.15 3.82
C LEU A 200 27.19 -29.87 3.52
N GLY A 201 28.52 -29.86 3.74
CA GLY A 201 29.36 -28.72 3.42
C GLY A 201 29.45 -28.48 1.90
N ASP A 202 29.55 -29.55 1.10
CA ASP A 202 29.56 -29.44 -0.36
C ASP A 202 28.22 -28.88 -0.88
N PHE A 203 27.09 -29.34 -0.33
CA PHE A 203 25.76 -28.79 -0.64
C PHE A 203 25.66 -27.32 -0.23
N ALA A 204 26.13 -26.97 0.97
CA ALA A 204 26.16 -25.59 1.45
C ALA A 204 27.03 -24.70 0.55
N ALA A 205 28.22 -25.16 0.15
CA ALA A 205 29.09 -24.45 -0.78
C ALA A 205 28.43 -24.22 -2.16
N ALA A 206 27.75 -25.23 -2.69
CA ALA A 206 27.05 -25.14 -3.99
C ALA A 206 25.84 -24.18 -3.95
N THR A 207 25.16 -24.06 -2.81
CA THR A 207 23.96 -23.22 -2.68
C THR A 207 24.26 -21.79 -2.20
N LEU A 208 25.43 -21.54 -1.61
CA LEU A 208 25.79 -20.26 -1.02
C LEU A 208 25.78 -19.10 -2.06
N ILE A 209 26.49 -19.28 -3.17
CA ILE A 209 26.60 -18.22 -4.21
C ILE A 209 25.25 -17.92 -4.86
N PRO A 210 24.51 -18.89 -5.42
CA PRO A 210 23.23 -18.62 -6.04
C PRO A 210 22.18 -18.10 -5.03
N GLY A 211 22.21 -18.59 -3.79
CA GLY A 211 21.34 -18.12 -2.73
C GLY A 211 21.64 -16.67 -2.33
N LEU A 212 22.90 -16.28 -2.19
CA LEU A 212 23.27 -14.88 -1.92
C LEU A 212 22.91 -13.96 -3.08
N LEU A 213 23.11 -14.40 -4.35
CA LEU A 213 22.70 -13.60 -5.51
C LEU A 213 21.18 -13.36 -5.50
N LEU A 214 20.38 -14.35 -5.15
CA LEU A 214 18.94 -14.20 -5.02
C LEU A 214 18.58 -13.22 -3.89
N CYS A 215 19.25 -13.33 -2.72
CA CYS A 215 19.03 -12.41 -1.61
C CYS A 215 19.39 -10.97 -1.97
N VAL A 216 20.49 -10.75 -2.68
CA VAL A 216 20.90 -9.43 -3.20
C VAL A 216 19.88 -8.89 -4.19
N ALA A 217 19.37 -9.72 -5.10
CA ALA A 217 18.32 -9.31 -6.04
C ALA A 217 17.04 -8.85 -5.31
N ILE A 218 16.60 -9.61 -4.29
CA ILE A 218 15.45 -9.23 -3.47
C ILE A 218 15.72 -7.90 -2.73
N ALA A 219 16.89 -7.77 -2.10
CA ALA A 219 17.26 -6.53 -1.40
C ALA A 219 17.33 -5.32 -2.37
N ALA A 220 17.82 -5.52 -3.59
CA ALA A 220 17.82 -4.47 -4.61
C ALA A 220 16.40 -4.01 -4.98
N ILE A 221 15.46 -4.93 -5.12
CA ILE A 221 14.04 -4.61 -5.33
C ILE A 221 13.49 -3.76 -4.17
N GLU A 222 13.80 -4.12 -2.92
CA GLU A 222 13.37 -3.36 -1.73
C GLU A 222 13.95 -1.94 -1.70
N VAL A 223 15.23 -1.78 -2.06
CA VAL A 223 15.90 -0.48 -2.17
C VAL A 223 15.27 0.38 -3.27
N VAL A 224 15.03 -0.20 -4.45
CA VAL A 224 14.32 0.47 -5.55
C VAL A 224 12.93 0.91 -5.09
N GLY A 225 12.20 0.06 -4.36
CA GLY A 225 10.90 0.41 -3.77
C GLY A 225 10.99 1.58 -2.79
N ALA A 226 12.06 1.68 -1.97
CA ALA A 226 12.29 2.80 -1.06
C ALA A 226 12.60 4.10 -1.84
N PHE A 227 13.40 4.02 -2.90
CA PHE A 227 13.71 5.16 -3.76
C PHE A 227 12.47 5.68 -4.50
N LEU A 228 11.67 4.81 -5.07
CA LEU A 228 10.41 5.16 -5.73
C LEU A 228 9.43 5.82 -4.75
N TRP A 229 9.37 5.27 -3.51
CA TRP A 229 8.53 5.84 -2.46
C TRP A 229 8.96 7.27 -2.12
N HIS A 230 10.25 7.50 -1.89
CA HIS A 230 10.75 8.83 -1.57
C HIS A 230 10.50 9.84 -2.71
N ARG A 231 10.71 9.43 -3.96
CA ARG A 231 10.58 10.33 -5.13
C ARG A 231 9.13 10.72 -5.41
N ARG A 232 8.18 9.87 -5.04
CA ARG A 232 6.77 10.01 -5.42
C ARG A 232 5.84 10.32 -4.27
N SER A 233 6.33 10.27 -3.04
CA SER A 233 5.55 10.66 -1.90
C SER A 233 5.65 12.15 -1.69
N ALA A 234 4.50 12.77 -1.44
CA ALA A 234 4.41 14.20 -1.19
C ALA A 234 3.25 14.47 -0.22
N PHE A 235 3.26 15.64 0.36
CA PHE A 235 2.30 16.09 1.32
C PHE A 235 1.88 17.52 0.99
N GLY A 236 0.63 17.87 1.30
CA GLY A 236 0.17 19.23 1.16
C GLY A 236 -1.13 19.45 1.91
N PHE A 237 -1.41 20.70 2.24
CA PHE A 237 -2.67 21.12 2.82
C PHE A 237 -2.95 22.58 2.45
N ASP A 238 -4.21 22.91 2.38
CA ASP A 238 -4.71 24.27 2.17
C ASP A 238 -6.05 24.45 2.90
N ASN A 239 -6.74 25.57 2.65
CA ASN A 239 -8.03 25.86 3.29
C ASN A 239 -9.11 24.81 2.95
N SER A 240 -8.99 24.05 1.87
CA SER A 240 -9.95 23.05 1.43
C SER A 240 -9.76 21.70 2.12
N GLY A 241 -8.51 21.30 2.38
CA GLY A 241 -8.22 19.99 2.93
C GLY A 241 -6.75 19.63 2.98
N THR A 242 -6.49 18.35 3.08
CA THR A 242 -5.16 17.73 3.07
C THR A 242 -5.05 16.74 1.93
N ILE A 243 -3.90 16.74 1.26
CA ILE A 243 -3.52 15.72 0.28
C ILE A 243 -2.32 14.92 0.80
N VAL A 244 -2.44 13.62 0.76
CA VAL A 244 -1.39 12.67 1.11
C VAL A 244 -1.11 11.81 -0.12
N VAL A 245 0.09 11.92 -0.66
CA VAL A 245 0.57 11.07 -1.76
C VAL A 245 1.54 10.06 -1.20
N ASN A 246 1.18 8.80 -1.24
CA ASN A 246 2.01 7.70 -0.78
C ASN A 246 2.51 6.91 -2.00
N GLY A 247 3.72 7.22 -2.44
CA GLY A 247 4.33 6.62 -3.61
C GLY A 247 5.01 5.29 -3.31
N GLY A 248 5.43 4.60 -4.36
CA GLY A 248 6.14 3.32 -4.28
C GLY A 248 6.07 2.60 -5.62
N TYR A 249 5.93 1.30 -5.59
CA TYR A 249 5.55 0.52 -6.77
C TYR A 249 4.11 0.86 -7.21
N SER A 250 3.19 0.97 -6.26
CA SER A 250 1.89 1.63 -6.44
C SER A 250 1.94 3.06 -5.89
N THR A 251 1.02 3.91 -6.32
CA THR A 251 0.85 5.26 -5.78
C THR A 251 -0.59 5.44 -5.34
N ASP A 252 -0.75 5.84 -4.09
CA ASP A 252 -2.03 6.20 -3.50
C ASP A 252 -2.06 7.70 -3.22
N THR A 253 -2.91 8.41 -3.90
CA THR A 253 -3.19 9.82 -3.64
C THR A 253 -4.52 9.91 -2.93
N VAL A 254 -4.50 10.42 -1.71
CA VAL A 254 -5.69 10.55 -0.88
C VAL A 254 -5.92 12.02 -0.57
N ILE A 255 -7.13 12.47 -0.84
CA ILE A 255 -7.57 13.84 -0.59
C ILE A 255 -8.64 13.79 0.49
N VAL A 256 -8.41 14.49 1.58
CA VAL A 256 -9.32 14.57 2.72
C VAL A 256 -9.70 16.02 2.96
N PRO A 257 -10.97 16.41 2.73
CA PRO A 257 -11.44 17.75 3.07
C PRO A 257 -11.34 18.02 4.57
N ARG A 258 -10.99 19.25 4.97
CA ARG A 258 -10.85 19.64 6.37
C ARG A 258 -12.09 19.29 7.20
N ARG A 259 -13.27 19.53 6.67
CA ARG A 259 -14.56 19.25 7.32
C ARG A 259 -14.86 17.77 7.56
N LYS A 260 -14.16 16.86 6.85
CA LYS A 260 -14.34 15.40 6.96
C LYS A 260 -13.25 14.72 7.80
N MET A 261 -12.27 15.49 8.28
CA MET A 261 -11.25 14.99 9.17
C MET A 261 -11.84 14.79 10.57
N GLN A 262 -11.82 13.55 11.07
CA GLN A 262 -12.24 13.24 12.43
C GLN A 262 -11.12 13.42 13.44
N TYR A 263 -9.89 13.17 13.00
CA TYR A 263 -8.73 13.13 13.85
C TYR A 263 -7.46 13.41 13.07
N ALA A 264 -6.65 14.31 13.61
CA ALA A 264 -5.33 14.64 13.10
C ALA A 264 -4.28 14.36 14.18
N CYS A 265 -3.21 13.65 13.83
CA CYS A 265 -2.16 13.29 14.78
C CYS A 265 -0.78 13.40 14.17
N LEU A 266 0.14 13.96 14.93
CA LEU A 266 1.56 13.97 14.65
C LEU A 266 2.27 13.00 15.58
N ARG A 267 3.01 12.05 15.02
CA ARG A 267 3.82 11.08 15.79
C ARG A 267 5.28 11.19 15.39
N ALA A 268 6.16 11.27 16.37
CA ALA A 268 7.59 11.22 16.14
C ALA A 268 8.28 10.32 17.17
N ASN A 269 8.92 9.26 16.71
CA ASN A 269 9.78 8.46 17.58
C ASN A 269 11.12 9.20 17.84
N PRO A 270 11.94 8.77 18.81
CA PRO A 270 13.21 9.44 19.13
C PRO A 270 14.13 9.59 17.92
N LEU A 271 14.22 8.56 17.06
CA LEU A 271 15.02 8.59 15.84
C LEU A 271 14.46 9.57 14.79
N GLN A 272 13.13 9.74 14.71
CA GLN A 272 12.51 10.70 13.83
C GLN A 272 12.74 12.12 14.33
N ARG A 273 12.63 12.38 15.63
CA ARG A 273 12.90 13.69 16.24
C ARG A 273 14.32 14.13 16.00
N HIS A 274 15.29 13.24 16.21
CA HIS A 274 16.70 13.52 15.91
C HIS A 274 16.92 13.87 14.43
N ALA A 275 16.19 13.21 13.55
CA ALA A 275 16.25 13.41 12.10
C ALA A 275 15.41 14.60 11.59
N GLY A 276 14.69 15.32 12.46
CA GLY A 276 13.85 16.46 12.09
C GLY A 276 12.61 16.09 11.27
N VAL A 277 12.11 14.84 11.40
CA VAL A 277 10.95 14.34 10.66
C VAL A 277 9.91 13.73 11.60
N ALA A 278 8.67 13.68 11.13
CA ALA A 278 7.54 13.12 11.87
C ALA A 278 6.61 12.33 10.95
N THR A 279 5.71 11.56 11.53
CA THR A 279 4.64 10.85 10.83
C THR A 279 3.34 11.60 11.02
N VAL A 280 2.74 12.01 9.91
CA VAL A 280 1.40 12.61 9.85
C VAL A 280 0.37 11.49 9.72
N LEU A 281 -0.70 11.58 10.48
CA LEU A 281 -1.82 10.66 10.46
C LEU A 281 -3.13 11.44 10.43
N VAL A 282 -3.94 11.15 9.43
CA VAL A 282 -5.31 11.69 9.27
C VAL A 282 -6.29 10.54 9.38
N ARG A 283 -7.30 10.69 10.21
CA ARG A 283 -8.40 9.74 10.33
C ARG A 283 -9.68 10.31 9.78
N THR A 284 -10.36 9.53 8.98
CA THR A 284 -11.68 9.83 8.43
C THR A 284 -12.70 8.80 8.89
N ALA A 285 -13.99 9.10 8.76
CA ALA A 285 -15.07 8.14 9.02
C ALA A 285 -15.27 7.14 7.86
N ALA A 286 -14.33 7.05 6.91
CA ALA A 286 -14.43 6.09 5.82
C ALA A 286 -14.33 4.66 6.36
N GLY A 287 -15.18 3.76 5.83
CA GLY A 287 -15.25 2.38 6.30
C GLY A 287 -16.00 2.19 7.62
N VAL A 288 -16.12 0.94 8.04
CA VAL A 288 -16.85 0.57 9.27
C VAL A 288 -16.10 1.01 10.53
N ARG A 289 -14.77 1.04 10.48
CA ARG A 289 -13.90 1.38 11.63
C ARG A 289 -13.19 2.72 11.51
N GLY A 290 -13.50 3.51 10.46
CA GLY A 290 -12.70 4.65 10.07
C GLY A 290 -11.43 4.24 9.32
N CYS A 291 -10.90 5.14 8.50
CA CYS A 291 -9.68 4.93 7.71
C CYS A 291 -8.57 5.86 8.19
N ASP A 292 -7.39 5.30 8.44
CA ASP A 292 -6.20 6.03 8.85
C ASP A 292 -5.26 6.21 7.66
N GLU A 293 -5.17 7.43 7.16
CA GLU A 293 -4.21 7.79 6.13
C GLU A 293 -2.95 8.36 6.78
N ARG A 294 -1.79 7.79 6.46
CA ARG A 294 -0.54 8.18 7.10
C ARG A 294 0.58 8.38 6.09
N LEU A 295 1.36 9.43 6.31
CA LEU A 295 2.62 9.64 5.62
C LEU A 295 3.77 9.73 6.64
N ILE A 296 4.81 8.95 6.40
CA ILE A 296 5.94 8.78 7.31
C ILE A 296 7.08 9.69 6.86
N ASP A 297 7.82 10.25 7.84
CA ASP A 297 9.04 11.03 7.61
C ASP A 297 8.81 12.36 6.84
N VAL A 298 7.70 13.04 7.13
CA VAL A 298 7.42 14.43 6.70
C VAL A 298 8.29 15.39 7.53
N PRO A 299 8.80 16.52 6.99
CA PRO A 299 9.52 17.51 7.77
C PRO A 299 8.70 18.00 8.97
N ILE A 300 9.34 18.08 10.14
CA ILE A 300 8.63 18.44 11.39
C ILE A 300 7.98 19.81 11.31
N ALA A 301 8.63 20.79 10.64
CA ALA A 301 8.09 22.14 10.48
C ALA A 301 6.74 22.13 9.73
N GLU A 302 6.69 21.43 8.59
CA GLU A 302 5.47 21.28 7.78
C GLU A 302 4.38 20.49 8.52
N ALA A 303 4.80 19.41 9.18
CA ALA A 303 3.88 18.57 9.94
C ALA A 303 3.26 19.31 11.15
N SER A 304 4.04 20.20 11.81
CA SER A 304 3.52 21.02 12.90
C SER A 304 2.59 22.13 12.39
N ALA A 305 2.94 22.80 11.28
CA ALA A 305 2.08 23.80 10.66
C ALA A 305 0.74 23.17 10.21
N TRP A 306 0.79 21.96 9.66
CA TRP A 306 -0.41 21.21 9.31
C TRP A 306 -1.26 20.87 10.55
N LEU A 307 -0.64 20.45 11.65
CA LEU A 307 -1.37 20.11 12.87
C LEU A 307 -2.06 21.36 13.46
N ASP A 308 -1.35 22.50 13.48
CA ASP A 308 -1.92 23.77 13.92
C ASP A 308 -3.11 24.19 13.04
N TRP A 309 -2.98 24.03 11.70
CA TRP A 309 -4.06 24.27 10.76
C TRP A 309 -5.25 23.31 10.95
N ALA A 310 -4.99 22.03 11.25
CA ALA A 310 -6.05 21.03 11.43
C ALA A 310 -6.86 21.23 12.72
N GLN A 311 -6.34 21.97 13.70
CA GLN A 311 -7.04 22.24 14.95
C GLN A 311 -8.29 23.11 14.72
N PRO A 312 -9.38 22.88 15.50
CA PRO A 312 -10.52 23.77 15.49
C PRO A 312 -10.15 25.19 15.95
N GLU A 313 -10.80 26.18 15.36
CA GLU A 313 -10.66 27.57 15.81
C GLU A 313 -11.06 27.71 17.31
N GLY A 314 -10.19 28.35 18.11
CA GLY A 314 -10.40 28.51 19.55
C GLY A 314 -9.92 27.37 20.43
N SER A 315 -9.31 26.30 19.87
CA SER A 315 -8.62 25.31 20.68
C SER A 315 -7.34 25.89 21.30
N PRO A 316 -6.97 25.55 22.54
CA PRO A 316 -5.72 26.02 23.14
C PRO A 316 -4.55 25.59 22.24
N GLN A 317 -3.72 26.58 21.85
CA GLN A 317 -2.54 26.32 21.03
C GLN A 317 -1.66 25.28 21.72
N TYR A 318 -1.41 24.19 21.02
CA TYR A 318 -0.51 23.14 21.50
C TYR A 318 0.90 23.74 21.69
N ASN A 319 1.41 23.62 22.92
CA ASN A 319 2.70 24.19 23.30
C ASN A 319 3.82 23.62 22.43
N ARG A 320 4.46 24.47 21.61
CA ARG A 320 5.42 24.14 20.54
C ARG A 320 6.73 23.49 21.01
N ASN A 321 6.87 23.13 22.26
CA ASN A 321 8.10 22.54 22.79
C ASN A 321 8.24 21.02 22.47
N ILE A 322 8.20 20.68 21.18
CA ILE A 322 8.52 19.33 20.69
C ILE A 322 9.97 18.92 21.07
N LYS A 323 10.85 19.88 21.37
CA LYS A 323 12.24 19.60 21.77
C LYS A 323 12.38 18.95 23.16
N HIS A 324 11.40 19.06 24.03
CA HIS A 324 11.46 18.59 25.43
C HIS A 324 10.45 17.52 25.82
N MET A 325 9.79 16.89 24.85
CA MET A 325 8.80 15.86 25.16
C MET A 325 9.47 14.57 25.59
N ASN A 326 9.43 14.31 26.89
CA ASN A 326 9.82 13.05 27.51
C ASN A 326 9.03 11.86 26.95
N MET A 327 9.65 10.69 26.99
CA MET A 327 9.43 9.38 26.39
C MET A 327 8.04 8.73 26.60
N PHE A 328 7.00 9.48 26.99
CA PHE A 328 5.63 8.96 27.18
C PHE A 328 4.68 9.53 26.11
N ARG A 329 4.04 8.64 25.39
CA ARG A 329 2.90 8.75 24.48
C ARG A 329 2.15 10.09 24.60
N PHE A 330 2.44 11.07 23.76
CA PHE A 330 1.55 12.20 23.55
C PHE A 330 0.60 11.90 22.40
N TRP A 331 -0.63 11.65 22.75
CA TRP A 331 -1.77 11.63 21.84
C TRP A 331 -2.41 13.02 21.91
N VAL A 332 -2.22 13.85 20.90
CA VAL A 332 -3.09 15.00 20.71
C VAL A 332 -4.23 14.54 19.80
N ALA A 333 -5.32 14.15 20.41
CA ALA A 333 -6.58 13.93 19.72
C ALA A 333 -7.24 15.28 19.56
N VAL A 334 -7.21 15.84 18.36
CA VAL A 334 -8.12 16.93 18.00
C VAL A 334 -9.44 16.24 17.63
N ASN A 335 -10.34 16.16 18.57
CA ASN A 335 -11.66 15.60 18.35
C ASN A 335 -12.47 16.66 17.59
N ILE A 336 -12.41 16.61 16.27
CA ILE A 336 -13.28 17.38 15.39
C ILE A 336 -14.62 16.63 15.35
N ALA A 337 -15.28 16.53 16.49
CA ALA A 337 -16.66 16.09 16.53
C ALA A 337 -17.50 17.14 15.80
N PRO A 338 -18.28 16.80 14.76
CA PRO A 338 -19.31 17.71 14.33
C PRO A 338 -20.21 17.94 15.55
N ARG A 339 -20.38 19.20 15.95
CA ARG A 339 -21.50 19.59 16.80
C ARG A 339 -22.76 19.13 16.08
N ILE A 340 -23.25 17.94 16.41
CA ILE A 340 -24.66 17.60 16.24
C ILE A 340 -25.36 18.50 17.22
N GLY A 341 -25.61 19.70 16.71
CA GLY A 341 -26.21 20.79 17.43
C GLY A 341 -27.59 20.41 17.86
N GLN A 342 -27.92 20.77 18.93
CA GLN A 342 -29.17 21.24 19.43
C GLN A 342 -30.12 21.71 18.31
N LEU A 343 -30.98 20.83 17.85
CA LEU A 343 -32.31 21.11 17.41
C LEU A 343 -33.20 20.70 18.56
N LYS A 344 -33.29 21.59 19.54
CA LYS A 344 -34.43 21.73 20.44
C LYS A 344 -34.93 23.15 20.28
N GLY A 345 -36.13 23.27 19.81
CA GLY A 345 -36.93 24.46 19.66
C GLY A 345 -37.87 24.32 18.52
#